data_ff58af30e9432f46ab26335c4cf7860e
#
_entry.id   ff58af30e9432f46ab26335c4cf7860e
#
_cell.length_a   1.000
_cell.length_b   1.000
_cell.length_c   1.000
_cell.angle_alpha   90.00
_cell.angle_beta   90.00
_cell.angle_gamma   90.00
#
_symmetry.space_group_name_H-M   'P 1'
#
loop_
_entity.id
_entity.type
_entity.pdbx_description
1 polymer ?
#
loop_
_entity_poly.entity_id
_entity_poly.type
_entity_poly.pdbx_seq_one_letter_code
_entity_poly.pdbx_strand_id
1 'polypeptide(L)'
;MAGIAEQLIEKLNAVEASIFEGQDATRQRLALAARNLFHALETKEEKTMRLAIEEPIMFSVLQALIDIGLFEGWTAAGGGEKDVNELAKLSKKDMEPELLCHQLRLMAANHIIQETANDRYVPTPYSLAIGDMSTQVAPALRIRTDHVAPCAMHWPDFLAKTNYRKPRDDKASCYIDTFPEKKSFFERCSANPVHQESFSSFMDVWAKGKRPWPEFYDTQALLDGTDLSNGGPFVVDVGGHHGIDLMRVAEKHPDLPAGSLVLEDLPEVVGAVTLTTDKIRTVAHDLFKEGVEQPIKGARAYFMHAVLHDWSDETSVKILKQIAAVMKRGYSKVLINDIVIPATGASCYQAAMDCLVLQASANERTEAVWSKVIEDAGLKLVKYYPDGRGYEIVIEAELPQ
;
A
#
# COMPACT_ATOMS: atom_id res chain seq x y z
N MET A 1 7.05 15.37 39.95
CA MET A 1 7.08 15.22 38.47
C MET A 1 8.06 14.11 38.03
N ALA A 2 9.27 14.01 38.66
CA ALA A 2 10.20 12.91 38.33
C ALA A 2 9.57 11.50 38.48
N GLY A 3 8.81 11.24 39.56
CA GLY A 3 8.18 9.94 39.79
C GLY A 3 7.11 9.53 38.77
N ILE A 4 6.47 10.47 38.06
CA ILE A 4 5.51 10.17 37.03
C ILE A 4 6.24 9.73 35.73
N ALA A 5 7.37 10.39 35.42
CA ALA A 5 8.16 10.03 34.24
C ALA A 5 8.74 8.62 34.39
N GLU A 6 9.31 8.28 35.53
CA GLU A 6 9.85 6.95 35.81
C GLU A 6 8.77 5.86 35.71
N GLN A 7 7.58 6.09 36.28
CA GLN A 7 6.46 5.15 36.17
C GLN A 7 5.98 4.95 34.72
N LEU A 8 6.01 6.00 33.89
CA LEU A 8 5.67 5.89 32.48
C LEU A 8 6.72 5.10 31.71
N ILE A 9 8.01 5.33 32.00
CA ILE A 9 9.12 4.58 31.37
C ILE A 9 8.98 3.08 31.69
N GLU A 10 8.77 2.74 32.99
CA GLU A 10 8.58 1.35 33.41
C GLU A 10 7.39 0.70 32.70
N LYS A 11 6.24 1.39 32.60
CA LYS A 11 5.05 0.87 31.91
C LYS A 11 5.27 0.70 30.42
N LEU A 12 5.92 1.64 29.74
CA LEU A 12 6.20 1.54 28.31
C LEU A 12 7.15 0.39 28.01
N ASN A 13 8.19 0.22 28.81
CA ASN A 13 9.17 -0.87 28.64
C ASN A 13 8.58 -2.26 28.96
N ALA A 14 7.50 -2.34 29.74
CA ALA A 14 6.80 -3.58 30.05
C ALA A 14 5.73 -3.99 29.00
N VAL A 15 5.55 -3.18 27.96
CA VAL A 15 4.57 -3.50 26.89
C VAL A 15 5.12 -4.60 26.00
N GLU A 16 4.43 -5.73 25.94
CA GLU A 16 4.68 -6.82 24.99
C GLU A 16 3.64 -6.84 23.87
N ALA A 17 4.06 -7.11 22.64
CA ALA A 17 3.16 -7.14 21.48
C ALA A 17 2.06 -8.21 21.62
N SER A 18 2.34 -9.31 22.29
CA SER A 18 1.42 -10.43 22.55
C SER A 18 0.14 -10.04 23.28
N ILE A 19 0.17 -8.99 24.10
CA ILE A 19 -1.02 -8.53 24.84
C ILE A 19 -2.11 -7.94 23.92
N PHE A 20 -1.78 -7.66 22.65
CA PHE A 20 -2.70 -7.06 21.67
C PHE A 20 -3.26 -8.08 20.67
N GLU A 21 -3.08 -9.38 20.87
CA GLU A 21 -3.72 -10.38 20.02
C GLU A 21 -5.24 -10.17 19.99
N GLY A 22 -5.81 -10.03 18.77
CA GLY A 22 -7.22 -9.69 18.57
C GLY A 22 -7.62 -8.25 18.94
N GLN A 23 -6.69 -7.37 19.35
CA GLN A 23 -6.93 -5.99 19.77
C GLN A 23 -6.18 -4.96 18.89
N ASP A 24 -6.18 -5.16 17.59
CA ASP A 24 -5.36 -4.36 16.66
C ASP A 24 -5.62 -2.84 16.75
N ALA A 25 -6.88 -2.43 16.92
CA ALA A 25 -7.23 -1.01 17.10
C ALA A 25 -6.58 -0.39 18.36
N THR A 26 -6.51 -1.15 19.47
CA THR A 26 -5.85 -0.70 20.70
C THR A 26 -4.34 -0.61 20.52
N ARG A 27 -3.73 -1.61 19.86
CA ARG A 27 -2.32 -1.62 19.49
C ARG A 27 -1.95 -0.39 18.65
N GLN A 28 -2.72 -0.09 17.61
CA GLN A 28 -2.48 1.07 16.74
C GLN A 28 -2.61 2.40 17.49
N ARG A 29 -3.61 2.54 18.36
CA ARG A 29 -3.77 3.74 19.19
C ARG A 29 -2.58 3.95 20.14
N LEU A 30 -2.09 2.87 20.75
CA LEU A 30 -0.89 2.96 21.61
C LEU A 30 0.36 3.30 20.79
N ALA A 31 0.57 2.67 19.64
CA ALA A 31 1.70 2.97 18.76
C ALA A 31 1.68 4.45 18.29
N LEU A 32 0.50 4.99 17.96
CA LEU A 32 0.35 6.40 17.61
C LEU A 32 0.64 7.31 18.81
N ALA A 33 0.15 6.98 19.99
CA ALA A 33 0.42 7.76 21.20
C ALA A 33 1.92 7.75 21.55
N ALA A 34 2.59 6.60 21.45
CA ALA A 34 4.04 6.48 21.65
C ALA A 34 4.83 7.30 20.62
N ARG A 35 4.43 7.27 19.35
CA ARG A 35 5.04 8.10 18.30
C ARG A 35 4.86 9.59 18.55
N ASN A 36 3.67 10.02 18.97
CA ASN A 36 3.39 11.42 19.31
C ASN A 36 4.23 11.87 20.52
N LEU A 37 4.35 11.00 21.52
CA LEU A 37 5.21 11.25 22.70
C LEU A 37 6.69 11.40 22.29
N PHE A 38 7.19 10.49 21.44
CA PHE A 38 8.54 10.57 20.89
C PHE A 38 8.79 11.93 20.24
N HIS A 39 7.90 12.36 19.34
CA HIS A 39 8.04 13.66 18.66
C HIS A 39 7.90 14.87 19.58
N ALA A 40 7.16 14.75 20.69
CA ALA A 40 7.01 15.81 21.68
C ALA A 40 8.23 15.95 22.61
N LEU A 41 8.98 14.86 22.81
CA LEU A 41 10.18 14.85 23.66
C LEU A 41 11.45 15.18 22.88
N GLU A 42 11.46 14.94 21.59
CA GLU A 42 12.62 15.14 20.71
C GLU A 42 13.01 16.62 20.65
N THR A 43 14.26 16.94 20.96
CA THR A 43 14.80 18.30 20.80
C THR A 43 15.00 18.64 19.31
N LYS A 44 15.19 19.93 19.02
CA LYS A 44 15.47 20.35 17.62
C LYS A 44 16.79 19.77 17.08
N GLU A 45 17.79 19.60 17.95
CA GLU A 45 19.07 19.02 17.63
C GLU A 45 18.94 17.52 17.31
N GLU A 46 18.28 16.76 18.16
CA GLU A 46 18.01 15.33 17.96
C GLU A 46 17.20 15.11 16.67
N LYS A 47 16.12 15.87 16.47
CA LYS A 47 15.30 15.79 15.25
C LYS A 47 16.10 16.09 13.98
N THR A 48 17.01 17.08 14.05
CA THR A 48 17.88 17.41 12.92
C THR A 48 18.84 16.26 12.61
N MET A 49 19.45 15.64 13.62
CA MET A 49 20.34 14.49 13.44
C MET A 49 19.61 13.30 12.86
N ARG A 50 18.43 12.99 13.37
CA ARG A 50 17.58 11.90 12.88
C ARG A 50 17.24 12.06 11.40
N LEU A 51 16.70 13.21 11.00
CA LEU A 51 16.27 13.46 9.63
C LEU A 51 17.43 13.58 8.64
N ALA A 52 18.57 14.16 9.09
CA ALA A 52 19.70 14.43 8.20
C ALA A 52 20.66 13.24 8.06
N ILE A 53 20.79 12.39 9.09
CA ILE A 53 21.82 11.36 9.15
C ILE A 53 21.22 9.97 9.40
N GLU A 54 20.47 9.79 10.49
CA GLU A 54 20.08 8.44 10.96
C GLU A 54 19.16 7.72 9.97
N GLU A 55 18.05 8.36 9.57
CA GLU A 55 17.07 7.76 8.66
C GLU A 55 17.65 7.48 7.27
N PRO A 56 18.33 8.43 6.57
CA PRO A 56 18.90 8.16 5.26
C PRO A 56 19.94 7.03 5.26
N ILE A 57 20.82 7.00 6.26
CA ILE A 57 21.86 5.96 6.36
C ILE A 57 21.24 4.61 6.72
N MET A 58 20.29 4.56 7.65
CA MET A 58 19.59 3.33 8.01
C MET A 58 18.98 2.65 6.78
N PHE A 59 18.29 3.40 5.93
CA PHE A 59 17.68 2.85 4.74
C PHE A 59 18.67 2.30 3.71
N SER A 60 19.82 2.97 3.54
CA SER A 60 20.85 2.50 2.60
C SER A 60 21.54 1.23 3.09
N VAL A 61 21.82 1.13 4.38
CA VAL A 61 22.42 -0.06 5.00
C VAL A 61 21.45 -1.24 4.98
N LEU A 62 20.16 -1.03 5.30
CA LEU A 62 19.15 -2.08 5.21
C LEU A 62 19.09 -2.68 3.80
N GLN A 63 19.06 -1.82 2.76
CA GLN A 63 19.08 -2.29 1.38
C GLN A 63 20.34 -3.08 1.04
N ALA A 64 21.53 -2.62 1.47
CA ALA A 64 22.78 -3.32 1.24
C ALA A 64 22.76 -4.73 1.87
N LEU A 65 22.24 -4.87 3.08
CA LEU A 65 22.12 -6.16 3.76
C LEU A 65 21.10 -7.10 3.09
N ILE A 66 20.02 -6.55 2.51
CA ILE A 66 19.10 -7.31 1.66
C ILE A 66 19.82 -7.79 0.40
N ASP A 67 20.56 -6.91 -0.27
CA ASP A 67 21.22 -7.19 -1.55
C ASP A 67 22.36 -8.21 -1.45
N ILE A 68 22.99 -8.34 -0.29
CA ILE A 68 23.96 -9.41 -0.02
C ILE A 68 23.30 -10.73 0.40
N GLY A 69 21.99 -10.75 0.60
CA GLY A 69 21.21 -11.93 1.02
C GLY A 69 21.42 -12.35 2.47
N LEU A 70 21.82 -11.42 3.36
CA LEU A 70 22.07 -11.73 4.76
C LEU A 70 20.84 -12.29 5.46
N PHE A 71 19.70 -11.58 5.38
CA PHE A 71 18.47 -11.99 6.06
C PHE A 71 17.94 -13.33 5.52
N GLU A 72 18.03 -13.55 4.21
CA GLU A 72 17.63 -14.81 3.60
C GLU A 72 18.50 -15.98 4.10
N GLY A 73 19.83 -15.82 4.09
CA GLY A 73 20.74 -16.84 4.63
C GLY A 73 20.52 -17.11 6.12
N TRP A 74 20.29 -16.07 6.91
CA TRP A 74 20.04 -16.19 8.35
C TRP A 74 18.72 -16.92 8.63
N THR A 75 17.64 -16.57 7.92
CA THR A 75 16.34 -17.23 8.03
C THR A 75 16.40 -18.69 7.58
N ALA A 76 17.07 -18.97 6.45
CA ALA A 76 17.27 -20.34 5.96
C ALA A 76 18.09 -21.21 6.91
N ALA A 77 19.01 -20.62 7.69
CA ALA A 77 19.77 -21.29 8.74
C ALA A 77 18.96 -21.48 10.06
N GLY A 78 17.66 -21.23 10.04
CA GLY A 78 16.76 -21.37 11.19
C GLY A 78 16.76 -20.18 12.16
N GLY A 79 17.35 -19.05 11.78
CA GLY A 79 17.46 -17.88 12.68
C GLY A 79 18.38 -18.15 13.86
N GLY A 80 17.98 -17.64 15.04
CA GLY A 80 18.75 -17.82 16.27
C GLY A 80 19.95 -16.90 16.39
N GLU A 81 20.61 -16.93 17.55
CA GLU A 81 21.76 -16.09 17.85
C GLU A 81 22.97 -16.48 17.00
N LYS A 82 23.65 -15.49 16.43
CA LYS A 82 24.86 -15.61 15.64
C LYS A 82 25.85 -14.51 15.96
N ASP A 83 27.13 -14.81 15.84
CA ASP A 83 28.17 -13.78 15.81
C ASP A 83 28.37 -13.20 14.40
N VAL A 84 29.12 -12.12 14.30
CA VAL A 84 29.38 -11.42 13.03
C VAL A 84 30.03 -12.32 11.98
N ASN A 85 30.97 -13.20 12.39
CA ASN A 85 31.66 -14.09 11.44
C ASN A 85 30.73 -15.19 10.93
N GLU A 86 29.83 -15.68 11.78
CA GLU A 86 28.78 -16.63 11.38
C GLU A 86 27.82 -15.98 10.39
N LEU A 87 27.39 -14.72 10.65
CA LEU A 87 26.50 -13.97 9.79
C LEU A 87 27.15 -13.64 8.43
N ALA A 88 28.42 -13.26 8.42
CA ALA A 88 29.16 -13.03 7.17
C ALA A 88 29.14 -14.27 6.27
N LYS A 89 29.31 -15.48 6.84
CA LYS A 89 29.27 -16.75 6.11
C LYS A 89 27.88 -17.14 5.58
N LEU A 90 26.81 -16.62 6.17
CA LEU A 90 25.43 -16.84 5.73
C LEU A 90 25.04 -15.92 4.58
N SER A 91 25.76 -14.84 4.36
CA SER A 91 25.53 -13.93 3.23
C SER A 91 25.83 -14.60 1.91
N LYS A 92 25.00 -14.34 0.89
CA LYS A 92 25.20 -14.89 -0.47
C LYS A 92 26.38 -14.25 -1.21
N LYS A 93 26.77 -13.05 -0.79
CA LYS A 93 27.95 -12.34 -1.31
C LYS A 93 29.00 -12.27 -0.22
N ASP A 94 30.26 -12.31 -0.62
CA ASP A 94 31.38 -12.13 0.29
C ASP A 94 31.31 -10.75 0.96
N MET A 95 31.30 -10.75 2.28
CA MET A 95 31.19 -9.55 3.11
C MET A 95 32.24 -9.61 4.21
N GLU A 96 33.09 -8.59 4.24
CA GLU A 96 34.07 -8.44 5.30
C GLU A 96 33.39 -8.34 6.68
N PRO A 97 33.74 -9.19 7.66
CA PRO A 97 33.08 -9.17 8.98
C PRO A 97 33.15 -7.84 9.71
N GLU A 98 34.26 -7.09 9.58
CA GLU A 98 34.42 -5.77 10.18
C GLU A 98 33.41 -4.78 9.60
N LEU A 99 33.24 -4.72 8.29
CA LEU A 99 32.22 -3.90 7.63
C LEU A 99 30.81 -4.32 8.03
N LEU A 100 30.55 -5.63 8.09
CA LEU A 100 29.25 -6.15 8.52
C LEU A 100 28.93 -5.74 9.94
N CYS A 101 29.89 -5.77 10.87
CA CYS A 101 29.74 -5.34 12.25
C CYS A 101 29.22 -3.91 12.36
N HIS A 102 29.79 -2.97 11.59
CA HIS A 102 29.31 -1.57 11.55
C HIS A 102 27.85 -1.49 11.13
N GLN A 103 27.45 -2.27 10.12
CA GLN A 103 26.07 -2.27 9.60
C GLN A 103 25.08 -2.91 10.55
N LEU A 104 25.45 -4.02 11.21
CA LEU A 104 24.58 -4.71 12.18
C LEU A 104 24.27 -3.87 13.40
N ARG A 105 25.25 -3.10 13.90
CA ARG A 105 25.03 -2.14 14.99
C ARG A 105 23.96 -1.11 14.66
N LEU A 106 23.98 -0.59 13.43
CA LEU A 106 22.94 0.35 12.97
C LEU A 106 21.56 -0.34 12.87
N MET A 107 21.52 -1.58 12.38
CA MET A 107 20.27 -2.35 12.32
C MET A 107 19.72 -2.67 13.71
N ALA A 108 20.59 -2.98 14.67
CA ALA A 108 20.20 -3.22 16.06
C ALA A 108 19.67 -1.93 16.72
N ALA A 109 20.33 -0.79 16.52
CA ALA A 109 19.88 0.50 17.02
C ALA A 109 18.50 0.92 16.46
N ASN A 110 18.13 0.42 15.27
CA ASN A 110 16.83 0.64 14.64
C ASN A 110 15.83 -0.53 14.84
N HIS A 111 16.10 -1.44 15.77
CA HIS A 111 15.24 -2.57 16.12
C HIS A 111 14.87 -3.51 14.94
N ILE A 112 15.67 -3.49 13.86
CA ILE A 112 15.53 -4.45 12.75
C ILE A 112 16.02 -5.83 13.19
N ILE A 113 17.12 -5.86 13.96
CA ILE A 113 17.64 -7.02 14.66
C ILE A 113 17.87 -6.65 16.13
N GLN A 114 18.24 -7.58 16.97
CA GLN A 114 18.59 -7.32 18.37
C GLN A 114 20.04 -7.72 18.65
N GLU A 115 20.82 -6.83 19.25
CA GLU A 115 22.13 -7.13 19.81
C GLU A 115 21.96 -7.73 21.21
N THR A 116 22.56 -8.90 21.47
CA THR A 116 22.45 -9.63 22.74
C THR A 116 23.71 -9.57 23.58
N ALA A 117 24.86 -9.45 22.92
CA ALA A 117 26.17 -9.27 23.52
C ALA A 117 27.11 -8.65 22.48
N ASN A 118 28.35 -8.35 22.86
CA ASN A 118 29.33 -7.79 21.94
C ASN A 118 29.45 -8.64 20.68
N ASP A 119 29.16 -8.03 19.52
CA ASP A 119 29.18 -8.63 18.19
C ASP A 119 28.29 -9.91 18.02
N ARG A 120 27.25 -10.05 18.87
CA ARG A 120 26.26 -11.14 18.79
C ARG A 120 24.85 -10.60 18.61
N TYR A 121 24.12 -11.21 17.68
CA TYR A 121 22.82 -10.73 17.25
C TYR A 121 21.79 -11.85 17.16
N VAL A 122 20.51 -11.52 17.39
CA VAL A 122 19.35 -12.37 17.11
C VAL A 122 18.41 -11.66 16.15
N PRO A 123 17.72 -12.40 15.27
CA PRO A 123 16.75 -11.80 14.37
C PRO A 123 15.47 -11.43 15.13
N THR A 124 14.83 -10.34 14.71
CA THR A 124 13.46 -10.02 15.11
C THR A 124 12.44 -10.72 14.18
N PRO A 125 11.15 -10.79 14.55
CA PRO A 125 10.12 -11.25 13.62
C PRO A 125 10.12 -10.52 12.28
N TYR A 126 10.45 -9.22 12.29
CA TYR A 126 10.53 -8.42 11.06
C TYR A 126 11.73 -8.81 10.19
N SER A 127 12.92 -8.99 10.76
CA SER A 127 14.08 -9.41 9.97
C SER A 127 13.95 -10.86 9.46
N LEU A 128 13.27 -11.74 10.18
CA LEU A 128 12.91 -13.06 9.66
C LEU A 128 11.94 -12.96 8.48
N ALA A 129 10.96 -12.04 8.55
CA ALA A 129 10.07 -11.77 7.42
C ALA A 129 10.82 -11.21 6.19
N ILE A 130 11.83 -10.37 6.37
CA ILE A 130 12.70 -9.92 5.27
C ILE A 130 13.42 -11.13 4.64
N GLY A 131 13.86 -12.08 5.44
CA GLY A 131 14.58 -13.27 4.97
C GLY A 131 13.69 -14.36 4.36
N ASP A 132 12.40 -14.35 4.64
CA ASP A 132 11.43 -15.31 4.09
C ASP A 132 10.79 -14.73 2.81
N MET A 133 11.21 -15.24 1.66
CA MET A 133 10.71 -14.78 0.36
C MET A 133 9.20 -14.96 0.17
N SER A 134 8.55 -15.86 0.91
CA SER A 134 7.09 -16.05 0.86
C SER A 134 6.31 -14.86 1.41
N THR A 135 6.93 -14.05 2.26
CA THR A 135 6.32 -12.84 2.84
C THR A 135 6.27 -11.66 1.88
N GLN A 136 7.08 -11.65 0.85
CA GLN A 136 7.28 -10.57 -0.12
C GLN A 136 7.87 -9.27 0.47
N VAL A 137 8.35 -9.26 1.72
CA VAL A 137 8.86 -8.04 2.40
C VAL A 137 10.14 -7.52 1.75
N ALA A 138 11.13 -8.39 1.47
CA ALA A 138 12.38 -7.94 0.87
C ALA A 138 12.20 -7.32 -0.52
N PRO A 139 11.52 -7.97 -1.49
CA PRO A 139 11.27 -7.34 -2.79
C PRO A 139 10.37 -6.10 -2.67
N ALA A 140 9.39 -6.07 -1.74
CA ALA A 140 8.57 -4.88 -1.50
C ALA A 140 9.39 -3.66 -1.04
N LEU A 141 10.41 -3.86 -0.19
CA LEU A 141 11.28 -2.78 0.26
C LEU A 141 12.10 -2.14 -0.87
N ARG A 142 12.32 -2.86 -1.98
CA ARG A 142 13.02 -2.33 -3.16
C ARG A 142 12.26 -1.20 -3.85
N ILE A 143 10.94 -1.10 -3.72
CA ILE A 143 10.17 0.01 -4.30
C ILE A 143 10.74 1.37 -3.89
N ARG A 144 11.34 1.44 -2.69
CA ARG A 144 11.99 2.65 -2.21
C ARG A 144 13.19 3.05 -3.08
N THR A 145 14.09 2.11 -3.39
CA THR A 145 15.29 2.37 -4.19
C THR A 145 15.00 2.49 -5.67
N ASP A 146 14.06 1.70 -6.16
CA ASP A 146 13.73 1.61 -7.58
C ASP A 146 12.88 2.80 -8.05
N HIS A 147 12.03 3.36 -7.16
CA HIS A 147 11.02 4.36 -7.52
C HIS A 147 10.96 5.56 -6.57
N VAL A 148 10.80 5.33 -5.26
CA VAL A 148 10.41 6.40 -4.31
C VAL A 148 11.56 7.35 -4.01
N ALA A 149 12.73 6.84 -3.59
CA ALA A 149 13.83 7.68 -3.15
C ALA A 149 14.41 8.55 -4.28
N PRO A 150 14.62 8.07 -5.51
CA PRO A 150 15.06 8.92 -6.62
C PRO A 150 14.11 10.10 -6.88
N CYS A 151 12.79 9.85 -6.88
CA CYS A 151 11.79 10.89 -7.08
C CYS A 151 11.74 11.88 -5.91
N ALA A 152 11.79 11.37 -4.67
CA ALA A 152 11.79 12.21 -3.47
C ALA A 152 13.00 13.15 -3.42
N MET A 153 14.17 12.68 -3.83
CA MET A 153 15.40 13.49 -3.90
C MET A 153 15.35 14.52 -5.05
N HIS A 154 14.69 14.21 -6.15
CA HIS A 154 14.51 15.13 -7.30
C HIS A 154 13.35 16.12 -7.11
N TRP A 155 12.44 15.86 -6.18
CA TRP A 155 11.22 16.64 -5.98
C TRP A 155 11.46 18.16 -5.80
N PRO A 156 12.43 18.62 -4.98
CA PRO A 156 12.69 20.07 -4.84
C PRO A 156 13.08 20.75 -6.16
N ASP A 157 13.92 20.11 -6.98
CA ASP A 157 14.37 20.63 -8.26
C ASP A 157 13.23 20.67 -9.28
N PHE A 158 12.41 19.64 -9.31
CA PHE A 158 11.20 19.59 -10.13
C PHE A 158 10.22 20.71 -9.76
N LEU A 159 9.96 20.93 -8.47
CA LEU A 159 9.10 22.02 -8.02
C LEU A 159 9.67 23.41 -8.40
N ALA A 160 10.97 23.62 -8.24
CA ALA A 160 11.61 24.87 -8.67
C ALA A 160 11.44 25.09 -10.18
N LYS A 161 11.66 24.04 -10.99
CA LYS A 161 11.50 24.05 -12.46
C LYS A 161 10.04 24.34 -12.88
N THR A 162 9.06 23.91 -12.11
CA THR A 162 7.63 24.11 -12.38
C THR A 162 7.03 25.31 -11.65
N ASN A 163 7.87 26.20 -11.08
CA ASN A 163 7.46 27.37 -10.31
C ASN A 163 6.52 27.02 -9.14
N TYR A 164 6.75 25.88 -8.48
CA TYR A 164 5.97 25.40 -7.32
C TYR A 164 4.47 25.29 -7.63
N ARG A 165 4.12 24.82 -8.81
CA ARG A 165 2.73 24.53 -9.18
C ARG A 165 2.42 23.06 -8.98
N LYS A 166 1.16 22.78 -8.55
CA LYS A 166 0.70 21.38 -8.42
C LYS A 166 0.83 20.67 -9.78
N PRO A 167 1.52 19.52 -9.85
CA PRO A 167 1.55 18.72 -11.06
C PRO A 167 0.13 18.26 -11.45
N ARG A 168 -0.21 18.36 -12.73
CA ARG A 168 -1.53 17.99 -13.27
C ARG A 168 -1.43 17.20 -14.56
N ASP A 169 -0.26 17.18 -15.17
CA ASP A 169 0.02 16.50 -16.43
C ASP A 169 0.74 15.19 -16.11
N ASP A 170 0.07 14.07 -16.33
CA ASP A 170 0.58 12.72 -16.14
C ASP A 170 1.76 12.39 -17.07
N LYS A 171 1.87 13.13 -18.21
CA LYS A 171 2.98 13.02 -19.18
C LYS A 171 4.19 13.89 -18.84
N ALA A 172 4.07 14.76 -17.84
CA ALA A 172 5.12 15.68 -17.41
C ALA A 172 5.29 15.66 -15.87
N SER A 173 5.18 14.50 -15.26
CA SER A 173 5.31 14.30 -13.82
C SER A 173 6.77 14.38 -13.35
N CYS A 174 6.97 14.57 -12.03
CA CYS A 174 8.29 14.46 -11.41
C CYS A 174 8.89 13.07 -11.65
N TYR A 175 8.07 12.03 -11.59
CA TYR A 175 8.51 10.65 -11.86
C TYR A 175 9.16 10.54 -13.25
N ILE A 176 8.47 11.00 -14.30
CA ILE A 176 9.00 11.00 -15.68
C ILE A 176 10.27 11.86 -15.78
N ASP A 177 10.31 13.02 -15.10
CA ASP A 177 11.48 13.91 -15.14
C ASP A 177 12.70 13.32 -14.42
N THR A 178 12.48 12.51 -13.39
CA THR A 178 13.55 11.87 -12.60
C THR A 178 14.34 10.83 -13.40
N PHE A 179 13.67 9.98 -14.16
CA PHE A 179 14.33 8.83 -14.80
C PHE A 179 14.70 9.13 -16.26
N PRO A 180 15.91 8.67 -16.71
CA PRO A 180 16.40 8.94 -18.06
C PRO A 180 15.54 8.31 -19.15
N GLU A 181 14.82 7.23 -18.85
CA GLU A 181 13.92 6.54 -19.77
C GLU A 181 12.69 7.36 -20.16
N LYS A 182 12.36 8.40 -19.37
CA LYS A 182 11.19 9.27 -19.58
C LYS A 182 9.87 8.50 -19.71
N LYS A 183 9.71 7.45 -18.94
CA LYS A 183 8.52 6.60 -18.85
C LYS A 183 7.73 6.91 -17.60
N SER A 184 6.42 6.73 -17.65
CA SER A 184 5.56 6.71 -16.49
C SER A 184 5.92 5.55 -15.54
N PHE A 185 5.35 5.56 -14.32
CA PHE A 185 5.59 4.50 -13.34
C PHE A 185 5.22 3.12 -13.90
N PHE A 186 4.01 2.98 -14.44
CA PHE A 186 3.53 1.70 -14.98
C PHE A 186 4.31 1.24 -16.22
N GLU A 187 4.64 2.15 -17.14
CA GLU A 187 5.48 1.83 -18.29
C GLU A 187 6.88 1.37 -17.89
N ARG A 188 7.44 1.92 -16.80
CA ARG A 188 8.74 1.53 -16.30
C ARG A 188 8.69 0.18 -15.59
N CYS A 189 7.63 -0.11 -14.84
CA CYS A 189 7.37 -1.43 -14.27
C CYS A 189 7.23 -2.48 -15.37
N SER A 190 6.37 -2.26 -16.35
CA SER A 190 6.13 -3.20 -17.48
C SER A 190 7.39 -3.46 -18.31
N ALA A 191 8.30 -2.48 -18.41
CA ALA A 191 9.53 -2.61 -19.19
C ALA A 191 10.67 -3.35 -18.45
N ASN A 192 10.59 -3.52 -17.12
CA ASN A 192 11.66 -4.12 -16.32
C ASN A 192 11.07 -5.09 -15.27
N PRO A 193 11.35 -6.41 -15.41
CA PRO A 193 10.82 -7.42 -14.48
C PRO A 193 11.17 -7.16 -13.00
N VAL A 194 12.34 -6.57 -12.70
CA VAL A 194 12.74 -6.25 -11.32
C VAL A 194 11.85 -5.14 -10.74
N HIS A 195 11.54 -4.11 -11.53
CA HIS A 195 10.63 -3.04 -11.11
C HIS A 195 9.19 -3.55 -10.95
N GLN A 196 8.76 -4.43 -11.86
CA GLN A 196 7.45 -5.08 -11.76
C GLN A 196 7.34 -5.93 -10.49
N GLU A 197 8.39 -6.70 -10.17
CA GLU A 197 8.44 -7.52 -8.96
C GLU A 197 8.38 -6.65 -7.69
N SER A 198 9.19 -5.57 -7.62
CA SER A 198 9.19 -4.69 -6.45
C SER A 198 7.83 -4.02 -6.23
N PHE A 199 7.15 -3.60 -7.30
CA PHE A 199 5.81 -3.04 -7.24
C PHE A 199 4.76 -4.07 -6.83
N SER A 200 4.71 -5.23 -7.49
CA SER A 200 3.74 -6.29 -7.17
C SER A 200 3.90 -6.78 -5.73
N SER A 201 5.14 -6.98 -5.26
CA SER A 201 5.43 -7.37 -3.88
C SER A 201 5.03 -6.29 -2.88
N PHE A 202 5.23 -5.02 -3.22
CA PHE A 202 4.78 -3.91 -2.39
C PHE A 202 3.25 -3.90 -2.27
N MET A 203 2.52 -4.09 -3.37
CA MET A 203 1.05 -4.17 -3.37
C MET A 203 0.56 -5.35 -2.53
N ASP A 204 1.21 -6.51 -2.60
CA ASP A 204 0.87 -7.67 -1.78
C ASP A 204 1.05 -7.42 -0.28
N VAL A 205 2.19 -6.84 0.12
CA VAL A 205 2.46 -6.48 1.53
C VAL A 205 1.48 -5.41 2.01
N TRP A 206 1.21 -4.41 1.16
CA TRP A 206 0.28 -3.32 1.45
C TRP A 206 -1.15 -3.83 1.63
N ALA A 207 -1.64 -4.70 0.75
CA ALA A 207 -2.97 -5.30 0.84
C ALA A 207 -3.13 -6.19 2.08
N LYS A 208 -2.10 -6.98 2.44
CA LYS A 208 -2.10 -7.83 3.65
C LYS A 208 -2.14 -7.01 4.95
N GLY A 209 -1.57 -5.81 4.95
CA GLY A 209 -1.55 -4.90 6.10
C GLY A 209 -2.89 -4.19 6.37
N LYS A 210 -3.83 -4.24 5.42
CA LYS A 210 -5.11 -3.54 5.49
C LYS A 210 -6.22 -4.41 6.08
N ARG A 211 -7.25 -3.73 6.58
CA ARG A 211 -8.49 -4.41 6.93
C ARG A 211 -9.24 -4.74 5.63
N PRO A 212 -9.68 -5.99 5.42
CA PRO A 212 -10.48 -6.35 4.24
C PRO A 212 -11.75 -5.49 4.13
N TRP A 213 -12.01 -4.91 2.95
CA TRP A 213 -13.18 -4.06 2.76
C TRP A 213 -14.52 -4.75 3.07
N PRO A 214 -14.70 -6.08 2.88
CA PRO A 214 -15.93 -6.74 3.29
C PRO A 214 -16.17 -6.80 4.80
N GLU A 215 -15.17 -6.46 5.63
CA GLU A 215 -15.33 -6.42 7.09
C GLU A 215 -15.89 -5.09 7.61
N PHE A 216 -15.77 -4.01 6.84
CA PHE A 216 -16.27 -2.69 7.25
C PHE A 216 -17.30 -2.10 6.30
N TYR A 217 -17.54 -2.73 5.16
CA TYR A 217 -18.66 -2.49 4.28
C TYR A 217 -19.66 -3.66 4.37
N ASP A 218 -20.96 -3.37 4.39
CA ASP A 218 -22.01 -4.41 4.49
C ASP A 218 -22.23 -5.10 3.14
N THR A 219 -21.36 -6.04 2.82
CA THR A 219 -21.48 -6.83 1.59
C THR A 219 -22.69 -7.78 1.60
N GLN A 220 -23.28 -8.10 2.76
CA GLN A 220 -24.52 -8.88 2.82
C GLN A 220 -25.72 -8.04 2.34
N ALA A 221 -25.85 -6.81 2.82
CA ALA A 221 -26.89 -5.91 2.31
C ALA A 221 -26.70 -5.58 0.81
N LEU A 222 -25.46 -5.59 0.33
CA LEU A 222 -25.19 -5.46 -1.11
C LEU A 222 -25.68 -6.70 -1.88
N LEU A 223 -25.47 -7.91 -1.33
CA LEU A 223 -25.90 -9.18 -1.91
C LEU A 223 -27.44 -9.33 -1.89
N ASP A 224 -28.09 -8.80 -0.86
CA ASP A 224 -29.54 -8.86 -0.72
C ASP A 224 -30.23 -8.15 -1.90
N GLY A 225 -31.15 -8.85 -2.55
CA GLY A 225 -31.83 -8.36 -3.73
C GLY A 225 -31.00 -8.41 -5.04
N THR A 226 -29.83 -9.05 -5.01
CA THR A 226 -29.05 -9.31 -6.24
C THR A 226 -29.60 -10.51 -7.00
N ASP A 227 -29.85 -10.35 -8.27
CA ASP A 227 -30.23 -11.47 -9.14
C ASP A 227 -28.99 -12.19 -9.66
N LEU A 228 -28.70 -13.34 -9.09
CA LEU A 228 -27.61 -14.23 -9.48
C LEU A 228 -28.05 -15.42 -10.32
N SER A 229 -29.35 -15.53 -10.66
CA SER A 229 -29.95 -16.71 -11.29
C SER A 229 -29.38 -17.05 -12.66
N ASN A 230 -28.81 -16.07 -13.38
CA ASN A 230 -28.22 -16.23 -14.70
C ASN A 230 -26.71 -15.93 -14.72
N GLY A 231 -25.98 -16.13 -13.62
CA GLY A 231 -24.58 -15.76 -13.51
C GLY A 231 -24.35 -14.26 -13.60
N GLY A 232 -25.35 -13.46 -13.16
CA GLY A 232 -25.28 -12.00 -13.13
C GLY A 232 -24.10 -11.54 -12.27
N PRO A 233 -23.37 -10.52 -12.70
CA PRO A 233 -22.19 -10.06 -11.97
C PRO A 233 -22.61 -9.41 -10.64
N PHE A 234 -22.09 -9.97 -9.55
CA PHE A 234 -22.27 -9.39 -8.21
C PHE A 234 -21.30 -8.22 -8.03
N VAL A 235 -20.01 -8.49 -8.04
CA VAL A 235 -18.98 -7.45 -7.94
C VAL A 235 -18.05 -7.54 -9.15
N VAL A 236 -17.79 -6.42 -9.77
CA VAL A 236 -16.75 -6.22 -10.77
C VAL A 236 -15.65 -5.41 -10.11
N ASP A 237 -14.47 -6.00 -9.97
CA ASP A 237 -13.28 -5.36 -9.42
C ASP A 237 -12.47 -4.81 -10.59
N VAL A 238 -12.56 -3.50 -10.78
CA VAL A 238 -12.00 -2.77 -11.91
C VAL A 238 -10.60 -2.30 -11.58
N GLY A 239 -9.58 -2.87 -12.23
CA GLY A 239 -8.17 -2.68 -11.88
C GLY A 239 -7.78 -3.54 -10.67
N GLY A 240 -8.38 -4.74 -10.53
CA GLY A 240 -8.27 -5.56 -9.32
C GLY A 240 -6.98 -6.37 -9.19
N HIS A 241 -6.00 -6.19 -10.08
CA HIS A 241 -4.67 -6.79 -10.07
C HIS A 241 -4.73 -8.33 -9.86
N HIS A 242 -4.29 -8.85 -8.71
CA HIS A 242 -4.31 -10.29 -8.39
C HIS A 242 -5.65 -10.79 -7.80
N GLY A 243 -6.69 -9.95 -7.70
CA GLY A 243 -8.03 -10.31 -7.25
C GLY A 243 -8.15 -10.58 -5.75
N ILE A 244 -7.25 -10.07 -4.92
CA ILE A 244 -7.24 -10.28 -3.47
C ILE A 244 -8.55 -9.82 -2.84
N ASP A 245 -9.10 -8.70 -3.26
CA ASP A 245 -10.34 -8.14 -2.73
C ASP A 245 -11.56 -9.01 -3.07
N LEU A 246 -11.59 -9.57 -4.28
CA LEU A 246 -12.62 -10.53 -4.65
C LEU A 246 -12.49 -11.87 -3.93
N MET A 247 -11.28 -12.36 -3.69
CA MET A 247 -11.06 -13.57 -2.89
C MET A 247 -11.64 -13.41 -1.48
N ARG A 248 -11.45 -12.24 -0.84
CA ARG A 248 -12.03 -11.92 0.47
C ARG A 248 -13.56 -11.89 0.44
N VAL A 249 -14.17 -11.41 -0.65
CA VAL A 249 -15.63 -11.50 -0.86
C VAL A 249 -16.07 -12.94 -1.01
N ALA A 250 -15.34 -13.74 -1.79
CA ALA A 250 -15.65 -15.14 -2.01
C ALA A 250 -15.54 -15.99 -0.73
N GLU A 251 -14.59 -15.66 0.14
CA GLU A 251 -14.44 -16.28 1.47
C GLU A 251 -15.59 -15.92 2.40
N LYS A 252 -16.00 -14.66 2.42
CA LYS A 252 -17.12 -14.19 3.25
C LYS A 252 -18.47 -14.72 2.77
N HIS A 253 -18.63 -14.94 1.48
CA HIS A 253 -19.87 -15.42 0.84
C HIS A 253 -19.63 -16.74 0.09
N PRO A 254 -19.53 -17.87 0.81
CA PRO A 254 -19.17 -19.17 0.22
C PRO A 254 -20.19 -19.71 -0.77
N ASP A 255 -21.44 -19.26 -0.69
CA ASP A 255 -22.55 -19.72 -1.55
C ASP A 255 -22.70 -18.93 -2.86
N LEU A 256 -21.80 -17.99 -3.16
CA LEU A 256 -21.81 -17.26 -4.42
C LEU A 256 -21.64 -18.22 -5.61
N PRO A 257 -22.45 -18.07 -6.67
CA PRO A 257 -22.33 -18.88 -7.89
C PRO A 257 -20.98 -18.69 -8.59
N ALA A 258 -20.57 -19.71 -9.35
CA ALA A 258 -19.40 -19.62 -10.22
C ALA A 258 -19.49 -18.42 -11.19
N GLY A 259 -18.39 -17.66 -11.32
CA GLY A 259 -18.29 -16.49 -12.19
C GLY A 259 -19.11 -15.26 -11.79
N SER A 260 -19.71 -15.24 -10.60
CA SER A 260 -20.45 -14.07 -10.11
C SER A 260 -19.57 -12.89 -9.70
N LEU A 261 -18.29 -13.13 -9.43
CA LEU A 261 -17.27 -12.12 -9.20
C LEU A 261 -16.42 -11.96 -10.46
N VAL A 262 -16.12 -10.73 -10.85
CA VAL A 262 -15.41 -10.42 -12.08
C VAL A 262 -14.16 -9.61 -11.75
N LEU A 263 -12.99 -10.18 -12.03
CA LEU A 263 -11.72 -9.48 -11.98
C LEU A 263 -11.45 -8.85 -13.35
N GLU A 264 -11.37 -7.55 -13.39
CA GLU A 264 -11.13 -6.77 -14.60
C GLU A 264 -9.82 -6.01 -14.49
N ASP A 265 -8.91 -6.24 -15.42
CA ASP A 265 -7.61 -5.57 -15.49
C ASP A 265 -7.06 -5.67 -16.94
N LEU A 266 -5.87 -5.11 -17.16
CA LEU A 266 -5.15 -5.19 -18.43
C LEU A 266 -4.93 -6.65 -18.86
N PRO A 267 -4.87 -6.94 -20.18
CA PRO A 267 -4.71 -8.31 -20.69
C PRO A 267 -3.50 -9.05 -20.10
N GLU A 268 -2.37 -8.37 -19.95
CA GLU A 268 -1.14 -8.93 -19.37
C GLU A 268 -1.28 -9.24 -17.89
N VAL A 269 -2.07 -8.46 -17.14
CA VAL A 269 -2.33 -8.67 -15.72
C VAL A 269 -3.23 -9.89 -15.53
N VAL A 270 -4.41 -9.91 -16.17
CA VAL A 270 -5.34 -11.03 -16.04
C VAL A 270 -4.79 -12.35 -16.60
N GLY A 271 -3.88 -12.28 -17.58
CA GLY A 271 -3.19 -13.44 -18.14
C GLY A 271 -2.18 -14.09 -17.18
N ALA A 272 -1.71 -13.37 -16.18
CA ALA A 272 -0.77 -13.84 -15.17
C ALA A 272 -1.43 -14.30 -13.85
N VAL A 273 -2.73 -14.00 -13.65
CA VAL A 273 -3.44 -14.30 -12.41
C VAL A 273 -3.73 -15.79 -12.27
N THR A 274 -3.44 -16.34 -11.08
CA THR A 274 -3.86 -17.69 -10.68
C THR A 274 -4.93 -17.57 -9.59
N LEU A 275 -6.16 -17.93 -9.95
CA LEU A 275 -7.30 -17.91 -9.03
C LEU A 275 -7.50 -19.28 -8.36
N THR A 276 -7.85 -19.25 -7.08
CA THR A 276 -8.07 -20.46 -6.26
C THR A 276 -9.55 -20.85 -6.13
N THR A 277 -10.45 -20.09 -6.76
CA THR A 277 -11.90 -20.29 -6.69
C THR A 277 -12.55 -20.10 -8.06
N ASP A 278 -13.59 -20.86 -8.37
CA ASP A 278 -14.40 -20.73 -9.58
C ASP A 278 -15.41 -19.57 -9.53
N LYS A 279 -15.60 -18.97 -8.35
CA LYS A 279 -16.49 -17.80 -8.19
C LYS A 279 -16.01 -16.57 -8.93
N ILE A 280 -14.68 -16.48 -9.13
CA ILE A 280 -14.04 -15.35 -9.81
C ILE A 280 -13.72 -15.75 -11.26
N ARG A 281 -14.16 -14.93 -12.22
CA ARG A 281 -13.71 -14.99 -13.61
C ARG A 281 -12.95 -13.72 -13.96
N THR A 282 -12.02 -13.81 -14.91
CA THR A 282 -11.23 -12.68 -15.39
C THR A 282 -11.80 -12.10 -16.66
N VAL A 283 -11.67 -10.79 -16.84
CA VAL A 283 -12.01 -10.06 -18.07
C VAL A 283 -10.89 -9.07 -18.37
N ALA A 284 -10.31 -9.18 -19.55
CA ALA A 284 -9.30 -8.24 -20.01
C ALA A 284 -9.98 -6.95 -20.48
N HIS A 285 -9.64 -5.83 -19.87
CA HIS A 285 -10.15 -4.51 -20.23
C HIS A 285 -9.12 -3.41 -19.95
N ASP A 286 -8.93 -2.54 -20.92
CA ASP A 286 -8.12 -1.33 -20.78
C ASP A 286 -9.06 -0.12 -20.68
N LEU A 287 -9.14 0.49 -19.52
CA LEU A 287 -9.98 1.66 -19.21
C LEU A 287 -9.67 2.88 -20.08
N PHE A 288 -8.51 2.93 -20.71
CA PHE A 288 -8.05 4.07 -21.51
C PHE A 288 -8.11 3.84 -23.02
N LYS A 289 -8.46 2.65 -23.44
CA LYS A 289 -8.55 2.33 -24.86
C LYS A 289 -9.75 3.02 -25.49
N GLU A 290 -9.48 3.95 -26.40
CA GLU A 290 -10.53 4.69 -27.10
C GLU A 290 -11.53 3.79 -27.79
N GLY A 291 -12.83 4.09 -27.65
CA GLY A 291 -13.92 3.36 -28.27
C GLY A 291 -14.27 2.02 -27.62
N VAL A 292 -13.65 1.68 -26.49
CA VAL A 292 -14.00 0.49 -25.72
C VAL A 292 -14.91 0.88 -24.56
N GLU A 293 -16.12 0.32 -24.55
CA GLU A 293 -17.07 0.47 -23.45
C GLU A 293 -16.74 -0.51 -22.33
N GLN A 294 -17.19 -0.20 -21.10
CA GLN A 294 -17.15 -1.13 -19.98
C GLN A 294 -17.84 -2.45 -20.37
N PRO A 295 -17.11 -3.59 -20.38
CA PRO A 295 -17.63 -4.85 -20.92
C PRO A 295 -18.73 -5.48 -20.06
N ILE A 296 -18.72 -5.25 -18.75
CA ILE A 296 -19.66 -5.83 -17.81
C ILE A 296 -20.78 -4.83 -17.53
N LYS A 297 -22.00 -5.19 -17.97
CA LYS A 297 -23.17 -4.31 -17.86
C LYS A 297 -24.09 -4.74 -16.69
N GLY A 298 -24.57 -3.78 -15.95
CA GLY A 298 -25.59 -3.98 -14.91
C GLY A 298 -25.16 -4.80 -13.72
N ALA A 299 -23.88 -4.80 -13.36
CA ALA A 299 -23.38 -5.41 -12.14
C ALA A 299 -24.06 -4.80 -10.89
N ARG A 300 -24.11 -5.56 -9.80
CA ARG A 300 -24.59 -5.05 -8.52
C ARG A 300 -23.63 -4.01 -7.97
N ALA A 301 -22.33 -4.26 -8.04
CA ALA A 301 -21.30 -3.28 -7.68
C ALA A 301 -20.15 -3.27 -8.70
N TYR A 302 -19.63 -2.08 -8.96
CA TYR A 302 -18.33 -1.83 -9.57
C TYR A 302 -17.42 -1.32 -8.48
N PHE A 303 -16.42 -2.12 -8.14
CA PHE A 303 -15.46 -1.85 -7.07
C PHE A 303 -14.14 -1.41 -7.69
N MET A 304 -13.49 -0.43 -7.09
CA MET A 304 -12.17 0.05 -7.45
C MET A 304 -11.38 0.28 -6.17
N HIS A 305 -10.22 -0.35 -6.05
CA HIS A 305 -9.35 -0.21 -4.88
C HIS A 305 -7.99 0.35 -5.31
N ALA A 306 -7.66 1.56 -4.85
CA ALA A 306 -6.42 2.24 -5.18
C ALA A 306 -6.21 2.37 -6.71
N VAL A 307 -7.27 2.74 -7.43
CA VAL A 307 -7.25 2.94 -8.89
C VAL A 307 -7.38 4.42 -9.22
N LEU A 308 -8.38 5.09 -8.67
CA LEU A 308 -8.68 6.47 -9.06
C LEU A 308 -7.68 7.47 -8.48
N HIS A 309 -6.96 7.12 -7.42
CA HIS A 309 -5.92 7.97 -6.86
C HIS A 309 -4.70 8.12 -7.79
N ASP A 310 -4.48 7.19 -8.69
CA ASP A 310 -3.40 7.23 -9.69
C ASP A 310 -3.66 8.21 -10.83
N TRP A 311 -4.85 8.78 -10.89
CA TRP A 311 -5.28 9.59 -12.03
C TRP A 311 -5.74 10.99 -11.62
N SER A 312 -5.63 11.94 -12.56
CA SER A 312 -6.18 13.28 -12.38
C SER A 312 -7.69 13.25 -12.17
N ASP A 313 -8.27 14.32 -11.60
CA ASP A 313 -9.71 14.44 -11.41
C ASP A 313 -10.48 14.30 -12.72
N GLU A 314 -9.96 14.90 -13.81
CA GLU A 314 -10.56 14.80 -15.14
C GLU A 314 -10.58 13.37 -15.67
N THR A 315 -9.49 12.62 -15.47
CA THR A 315 -9.38 11.22 -15.89
C THR A 315 -10.27 10.33 -15.03
N SER A 316 -10.30 10.54 -13.71
CA SER A 316 -11.18 9.82 -12.80
C SER A 316 -12.66 10.01 -13.14
N VAL A 317 -13.07 11.23 -13.50
CA VAL A 317 -14.42 11.52 -14.00
C VAL A 317 -14.73 10.75 -15.28
N LYS A 318 -13.77 10.61 -16.22
CA LYS A 318 -13.96 9.83 -17.45
C LYS A 318 -14.16 8.34 -17.14
N ILE A 319 -13.35 7.76 -16.25
CA ILE A 319 -13.48 6.37 -15.80
C ILE A 319 -14.87 6.14 -15.18
N LEU A 320 -15.25 7.00 -14.23
CA LEU A 320 -16.55 6.88 -13.55
C LEU A 320 -17.73 7.05 -14.53
N LYS A 321 -17.63 7.88 -15.57
CA LYS A 321 -18.65 8.01 -16.61
C LYS A 321 -18.83 6.72 -17.43
N GLN A 322 -17.74 6.01 -17.72
CA GLN A 322 -17.84 4.72 -18.41
C GLN A 322 -18.58 3.68 -17.54
N ILE A 323 -18.28 3.65 -16.25
CA ILE A 323 -19.01 2.80 -15.30
C ILE A 323 -20.49 3.22 -15.21
N ALA A 324 -20.77 4.52 -15.03
CA ALA A 324 -22.14 5.04 -14.93
C ALA A 324 -23.00 4.68 -16.15
N ALA A 325 -22.42 4.65 -17.36
CA ALA A 325 -23.10 4.31 -18.59
C ALA A 325 -23.66 2.88 -18.64
N VAL A 326 -23.08 1.95 -17.87
CA VAL A 326 -23.48 0.54 -17.84
C VAL A 326 -24.23 0.14 -16.56
N MET A 327 -24.36 1.04 -15.61
CA MET A 327 -25.07 0.81 -14.35
C MET A 327 -26.60 0.74 -14.56
N LYS A 328 -27.26 -0.07 -13.75
CA LYS A 328 -28.72 -0.08 -13.64
C LYS A 328 -29.17 0.86 -12.52
N ARG A 329 -30.02 1.85 -12.88
CA ARG A 329 -30.59 2.81 -11.93
C ARG A 329 -31.37 2.08 -10.81
N GLY A 330 -31.17 2.53 -9.58
CA GLY A 330 -31.81 1.93 -8.39
C GLY A 330 -31.29 0.55 -8.00
N TYR A 331 -30.26 0.03 -8.72
CA TYR A 331 -29.68 -1.29 -8.45
C TYR A 331 -28.16 -1.26 -8.32
N SER A 332 -27.45 -0.74 -9.30
CA SER A 332 -25.98 -0.77 -9.33
C SER A 332 -25.38 0.27 -8.40
N LYS A 333 -24.25 -0.08 -7.77
CA LYS A 333 -23.43 0.81 -6.95
C LYS A 333 -22.02 0.94 -7.54
N VAL A 334 -21.38 2.09 -7.32
CA VAL A 334 -19.94 2.25 -7.44
C VAL A 334 -19.38 2.26 -6.02
N LEU A 335 -18.35 1.47 -5.79
CA LEU A 335 -17.63 1.37 -4.51
C LEU A 335 -16.16 1.71 -4.78
N ILE A 336 -15.70 2.85 -4.26
CA ILE A 336 -14.32 3.30 -4.39
C ILE A 336 -13.65 3.12 -3.04
N ASN A 337 -12.63 2.26 -2.96
CA ASN A 337 -11.84 2.06 -1.74
C ASN A 337 -10.50 2.76 -1.90
N ASP A 338 -10.41 3.96 -1.33
CA ASP A 338 -9.24 4.83 -1.49
C ASP A 338 -8.92 5.58 -0.18
N ILE A 339 -7.75 6.20 -0.14
CA ILE A 339 -7.39 7.14 0.91
C ILE A 339 -8.25 8.39 0.76
N VAL A 340 -8.91 8.80 1.84
CA VAL A 340 -9.60 10.09 1.91
C VAL A 340 -8.86 10.98 2.90
N ILE A 341 -8.30 12.07 2.40
CA ILE A 341 -7.54 13.00 3.24
C ILE A 341 -8.52 13.79 4.12
N PRO A 342 -8.38 13.71 5.46
CA PRO A 342 -9.22 14.48 6.35
C PRO A 342 -8.93 15.99 6.24
N ALA A 343 -9.89 16.84 6.55
CA ALA A 343 -9.72 18.29 6.53
C ALA A 343 -8.61 18.78 7.50
N THR A 344 -8.39 18.05 8.57
CA THR A 344 -7.32 18.28 9.56
C THR A 344 -6.87 16.96 10.17
N GLY A 345 -5.62 16.89 10.63
CA GLY A 345 -5.12 15.74 11.38
C GLY A 345 -4.84 14.50 10.53
N ALA A 346 -4.48 14.67 9.26
CA ALA A 346 -4.03 13.58 8.42
C ALA A 346 -2.90 12.80 9.12
N SER A 347 -2.95 11.48 9.09
CA SER A 347 -1.88 10.63 9.58
C SER A 347 -0.63 10.81 8.73
N CYS A 348 0.54 10.49 9.29
CA CYS A 348 1.79 10.51 8.53
C CYS A 348 1.72 9.62 7.29
N TYR A 349 1.03 8.48 7.37
CA TYR A 349 0.80 7.58 6.25
C TYR A 349 -0.01 8.27 5.14
N GLN A 350 -1.18 8.82 5.46
CA GLN A 350 -2.04 9.51 4.48
C GLN A 350 -1.30 10.69 3.80
N ALA A 351 -0.63 11.53 4.60
CA ALA A 351 0.10 12.68 4.07
C ALA A 351 1.33 12.27 3.23
N ALA A 352 2.01 11.17 3.59
CA ALA A 352 3.12 10.63 2.80
C ALA A 352 2.64 10.05 1.47
N MET A 353 1.53 9.31 1.47
CA MET A 353 0.93 8.77 0.24
C MET A 353 0.47 9.90 -0.68
N ASP A 354 -0.19 10.95 -0.17
CA ASP A 354 -0.57 12.12 -0.95
C ASP A 354 0.66 12.77 -1.63
N CYS A 355 1.74 13.01 -0.87
CA CYS A 355 2.98 13.54 -1.44
C CYS A 355 3.65 12.58 -2.43
N LEU A 356 3.54 11.26 -2.23
CA LEU A 356 4.11 10.25 -3.12
C LEU A 356 3.40 10.24 -4.47
N VAL A 357 2.07 10.14 -4.47
CA VAL A 357 1.29 10.07 -5.72
C VAL A 357 1.33 11.39 -6.50
N LEU A 358 1.48 12.54 -5.81
CA LEU A 358 1.71 13.83 -6.47
C LEU A 358 2.97 13.84 -7.35
N GLN A 359 4.00 13.06 -7.02
CA GLN A 359 5.22 12.94 -7.85
C GLN A 359 4.95 12.24 -9.18
N ALA A 360 3.89 11.45 -9.27
CA ALA A 360 3.38 10.85 -10.49
C ALA A 360 2.27 11.68 -11.17
N SER A 361 1.98 12.89 -10.68
CA SER A 361 0.83 13.76 -11.07
C SER A 361 -0.54 13.17 -10.73
N ALA A 362 -0.59 12.24 -9.79
CA ALA A 362 -1.77 11.64 -9.19
C ALA A 362 -2.23 12.39 -7.93
N ASN A 363 -3.30 11.96 -7.26
CA ASN A 363 -3.84 12.68 -6.10
C ASN A 363 -4.51 11.75 -5.09
N GLU A 364 -4.18 11.92 -3.83
CA GLU A 364 -5.14 11.61 -2.78
C GLU A 364 -6.15 12.75 -2.64
N ARG A 365 -7.39 12.43 -2.31
CA ARG A 365 -8.48 13.41 -2.34
C ARG A 365 -9.15 13.59 -0.98
N THR A 366 -9.59 14.82 -0.69
CA THR A 366 -10.48 15.09 0.43
C THR A 366 -11.92 14.69 0.10
N GLU A 367 -12.79 14.58 1.09
CA GLU A 367 -14.23 14.33 0.88
C GLU A 367 -14.85 15.33 -0.09
N ALA A 368 -14.48 16.62 0.00
CA ALA A 368 -15.02 17.66 -0.88
C ALA A 368 -14.62 17.44 -2.35
N VAL A 369 -13.38 16.99 -2.60
CA VAL A 369 -12.91 16.69 -3.96
C VAL A 369 -13.57 15.42 -4.48
N TRP A 370 -13.70 14.38 -3.66
CA TRP A 370 -14.41 13.15 -4.02
C TRP A 370 -15.86 13.41 -4.39
N SER A 371 -16.58 14.21 -3.58
CA SER A 371 -17.97 14.59 -3.89
C SER A 371 -18.07 15.23 -5.26
N LYS A 372 -17.15 16.18 -5.57
CA LYS A 372 -17.15 16.84 -6.87
C LYS A 372 -16.84 15.88 -8.03
N VAL A 373 -15.86 15.01 -7.90
CA VAL A 373 -15.49 14.02 -8.93
C VAL A 373 -16.67 13.08 -9.23
N ILE A 374 -17.37 12.62 -8.18
CA ILE A 374 -18.55 11.76 -8.30
C ILE A 374 -19.72 12.50 -8.98
N GLU A 375 -19.99 13.75 -8.59
CA GLU A 375 -21.04 14.58 -9.20
C GLU A 375 -20.73 14.90 -10.68
N ASP A 376 -19.49 15.28 -11.00
CA ASP A 376 -19.04 15.57 -12.38
C ASP A 376 -19.14 14.32 -13.28
N ALA A 377 -19.08 13.12 -12.68
CA ALA A 377 -19.31 11.85 -13.38
C ALA A 377 -20.80 11.52 -13.58
N GLY A 378 -21.72 12.33 -13.07
CA GLY A 378 -23.17 12.09 -13.13
C GLY A 378 -23.68 11.07 -12.13
N LEU A 379 -22.91 10.81 -11.09
CA LEU A 379 -23.25 9.93 -9.97
C LEU A 379 -23.67 10.77 -8.74
N LYS A 380 -24.35 10.13 -7.80
CA LYS A 380 -24.71 10.69 -6.50
C LYS A 380 -23.91 9.96 -5.44
N LEU A 381 -23.18 10.71 -4.62
CA LEU A 381 -22.56 10.19 -3.41
C LEU A 381 -23.63 9.72 -2.42
N VAL A 382 -23.45 8.51 -1.89
CA VAL A 382 -24.37 7.92 -0.89
C VAL A 382 -23.76 8.03 0.50
N LYS A 383 -22.55 7.45 0.71
CA LYS A 383 -21.95 7.38 2.05
C LYS A 383 -20.47 7.02 2.00
N TYR A 384 -19.75 7.40 3.05
CA TYR A 384 -18.39 7.00 3.37
C TYR A 384 -18.41 5.93 4.46
N TYR A 385 -17.67 4.83 4.25
CA TYR A 385 -17.51 3.72 5.19
C TYR A 385 -16.02 3.59 5.57
N PRO A 386 -15.58 4.17 6.70
CA PRO A 386 -14.18 4.12 7.11
C PRO A 386 -13.80 2.72 7.61
N ASP A 387 -12.55 2.33 7.37
CA ASP A 387 -11.99 1.06 7.82
C ASP A 387 -11.82 0.95 9.36
N GLY A 388 -12.01 2.06 10.08
CA GLY A 388 -11.82 2.18 11.53
C GLY A 388 -10.36 2.24 11.96
N ARG A 389 -9.40 2.16 11.05
CA ARG A 389 -7.96 2.28 11.29
C ARG A 389 -7.38 3.59 10.75
N GLY A 390 -8.13 4.30 9.91
CA GLY A 390 -7.72 5.57 9.30
C GLY A 390 -6.75 5.40 8.12
N TYR A 391 -6.79 4.25 7.46
CA TYR A 391 -6.01 4.03 6.24
C TYR A 391 -6.84 4.31 4.99
N GLU A 392 -8.03 3.72 4.90
CA GLU A 392 -8.88 3.78 3.72
C GLU A 392 -10.36 3.91 4.07
N ILE A 393 -11.13 4.29 3.06
CA ILE A 393 -12.58 4.49 3.16
C ILE A 393 -13.22 3.90 1.91
N VAL A 394 -14.26 3.08 2.06
CA VAL A 394 -15.14 2.76 0.93
C VAL A 394 -16.13 3.90 0.73
N ILE A 395 -16.09 4.49 -0.45
CA ILE A 395 -16.99 5.55 -0.90
C ILE A 395 -18.06 4.90 -1.76
N GLU A 396 -19.32 4.99 -1.36
CA GLU A 396 -20.47 4.47 -2.12
C GLU A 396 -21.12 5.58 -2.93
N ALA A 397 -21.31 5.31 -4.22
CA ALA A 397 -22.05 6.18 -5.13
C ALA A 397 -23.04 5.38 -5.98
N GLU A 398 -24.07 6.06 -6.50
CA GLU A 398 -25.14 5.47 -7.32
C GLU A 398 -25.60 6.43 -8.44
N LEU A 399 -26.36 5.92 -9.40
CA LEU A 399 -27.04 6.79 -10.34
C LEU A 399 -28.15 7.59 -9.62
N PRO A 400 -28.27 8.89 -9.89
CA PRO A 400 -29.42 9.68 -9.37
C PRO A 400 -30.77 9.05 -9.75
N GLN A 401 -31.77 9.21 -8.88
CA GLN A 401 -33.13 8.69 -9.14
C GLN A 401 -33.79 9.36 -10.34
#